data_af9c3e3bb65360843c0b9a104dc0ccd5
#
_entry.id   af9c3e3bb65360843c0b9a104dc0ccd5
#
_cell.length_a   1.000
_cell.length_b   1.000
_cell.length_c   1.000
_cell.angle_alpha   90.00
_cell.angle_beta   90.00
_cell.angle_gamma   90.00
#
_symmetry.space_group_name_H-M   'P 1'
#
loop_
_entity.id
_entity.type
_entity.pdbx_description
1 polymer ?
#
loop_
_entity_poly.entity_id
_entity_poly.type
_entity_poly.pdbx_seq_one_letter_code
_entity_poly.pdbx_strand_id
1 'polypeptide(L)'
;MLTFLGYTLIFLALLVSAYLVFRPEASSDPLVRTTSMAAQSAPFLFLATSFLIEATTLDLVSRYVGDGLPLFYRISAVWGSRSGPLLMWASMMSVITWVMSRDHRVDSTAIRVMHSWTTLLLLASAGLRPFSPATSGSAGEISPLLQTDL
;
A
#
# COMPACT_ATOMS: atom_id res chain seq x y z
N MET A 1 -13.01 11.95 -2.59
CA MET A 1 -13.28 11.07 -1.43
C MET A 1 -12.24 9.95 -1.34
N LEU A 2 -12.00 9.17 -2.40
CA LEU A 2 -11.01 8.07 -2.39
C LEU A 2 -9.58 8.51 -2.07
N THR A 3 -9.13 9.62 -2.65
CA THR A 3 -7.82 10.24 -2.36
C THR A 3 -7.63 10.49 -0.86
N PHE A 4 -8.61 11.13 -0.22
CA PHE A 4 -8.55 11.42 1.21
C PHE A 4 -8.50 10.13 2.03
N LEU A 5 -9.35 9.16 1.71
CA LEU A 5 -9.37 7.87 2.39
C LEU A 5 -8.02 7.13 2.26
N GLY A 6 -7.44 7.09 1.06
CA GLY A 6 -6.15 6.45 0.83
C GLY A 6 -5.01 7.06 1.64
N TYR A 7 -4.92 8.39 1.68
CA TYR A 7 -3.91 9.07 2.51
C TYR A 7 -4.15 8.90 4.00
N THR A 8 -5.42 8.89 4.44
CA THR A 8 -5.75 8.61 5.85
C THR A 8 -5.29 7.22 6.26
N LEU A 9 -5.47 6.20 5.39
CA LEU A 9 -5.01 4.85 5.65
C LEU A 9 -3.47 4.77 5.75
N ILE A 10 -2.73 5.44 4.85
CA ILE A 10 -1.26 5.50 4.96
C ILE A 10 -0.85 6.19 6.26
N PHE A 11 -1.48 7.30 6.60
CA PHE A 11 -1.14 8.05 7.81
C PHE A 11 -1.39 7.22 9.08
N LEU A 12 -2.53 6.54 9.17
CA LEU A 12 -2.83 5.63 10.28
C LEU A 12 -1.83 4.46 10.34
N ALA A 13 -1.51 3.86 9.19
CA ALA A 13 -0.51 2.80 9.12
C ALA A 13 0.87 3.27 9.61
N LEU A 14 1.28 4.49 9.23
CA LEU A 14 2.53 5.09 9.67
C LEU A 14 2.54 5.36 11.18
N LEU A 15 1.45 5.93 11.74
CA LEU A 15 1.35 6.18 13.17
C LEU A 15 1.46 4.90 13.98
N VAL A 16 0.72 3.85 13.58
CA VAL A 16 0.74 2.55 14.23
C VAL A 16 2.12 1.91 14.13
N SER A 17 2.72 1.94 12.95
CA SER A 17 4.04 1.35 12.73
C SER A 17 5.12 2.07 13.54
N ALA A 18 5.13 3.41 13.50
CA ALA A 18 6.06 4.23 14.29
C ALA A 18 5.89 4.00 15.80
N TYR A 19 4.65 3.95 16.29
CA TYR A 19 4.38 3.63 17.71
C TYR A 19 5.03 2.30 18.10
N LEU A 20 4.89 1.25 17.27
CA LEU A 20 5.41 -0.07 17.58
C LEU A 20 6.94 -0.18 17.42
N VAL A 21 7.59 0.71 16.68
CA VAL A 21 9.06 0.85 16.71
C VAL A 21 9.55 1.24 18.10
N PHE A 22 8.83 2.13 18.80
CA PHE A 22 9.20 2.57 20.15
C PHE A 22 8.68 1.63 21.25
N ARG A 23 7.59 0.90 20.98
CA ARG A 23 6.94 -0.01 21.91
C ARG A 23 6.74 -1.41 21.32
N PRO A 24 7.83 -2.13 20.94
CA PRO A 24 7.72 -3.44 20.29
C PRO A 24 7.05 -4.48 21.18
N GLU A 25 7.18 -4.35 22.49
CA GLU A 25 6.51 -5.20 23.48
C GLU A 25 4.97 -5.16 23.41
N ALA A 26 4.40 -4.07 22.91
CA ALA A 26 2.95 -3.96 22.73
C ALA A 26 2.42 -4.96 21.68
N SER A 27 3.28 -5.43 20.76
CA SER A 27 2.92 -6.46 19.78
C SER A 27 2.68 -7.86 20.40
N SER A 28 3.01 -8.06 21.67
CA SER A 28 2.68 -9.29 22.39
C SER A 28 1.17 -9.41 22.69
N ASP A 29 0.48 -8.28 22.79
CA ASP A 29 -0.99 -8.26 22.95
C ASP A 29 -1.66 -8.71 21.64
N PRO A 30 -2.52 -9.74 21.66
CA PRO A 30 -3.20 -10.26 20.48
C PRO A 30 -4.04 -9.21 19.74
N LEU A 31 -4.67 -8.29 20.47
CA LEU A 31 -5.49 -7.23 19.88
C LEU A 31 -4.60 -6.22 19.15
N VAL A 32 -3.56 -5.72 19.81
CA VAL A 32 -2.60 -4.76 19.22
C VAL A 32 -1.94 -5.36 17.99
N ARG A 33 -1.50 -6.60 18.08
CA ARG A 33 -0.87 -7.34 16.98
C ARG A 33 -1.79 -7.45 15.76
N THR A 34 -3.06 -7.81 15.96
CA THR A 34 -4.00 -8.00 14.86
C THR A 34 -4.46 -6.67 14.25
N THR A 35 -4.74 -5.69 15.08
CA THR A 35 -5.14 -4.36 14.62
C THR A 35 -3.99 -3.64 13.89
N SER A 36 -2.75 -3.80 14.35
CA SER A 36 -1.59 -3.22 13.67
C SER A 36 -1.34 -3.87 12.30
N MET A 37 -1.44 -5.20 12.19
CA MET A 37 -1.37 -5.89 10.91
C MET A 37 -2.44 -5.38 9.93
N ALA A 38 -3.68 -5.28 10.40
CA ALA A 38 -4.79 -4.78 9.58
C ALA A 38 -4.55 -3.35 9.13
N ALA A 39 -4.15 -2.45 10.03
CA ALA A 39 -3.87 -1.05 9.73
C ALA A 39 -2.72 -0.88 8.72
N GLN A 40 -1.63 -1.63 8.88
CA GLN A 40 -0.46 -1.56 8.00
C GLN A 40 -0.72 -2.19 6.62
N SER A 41 -1.64 -3.16 6.52
CA SER A 41 -2.02 -3.80 5.25
C SER A 41 -3.11 -3.01 4.50
N ALA A 42 -3.90 -2.22 5.20
CA ALA A 42 -5.05 -1.50 4.64
C ALA A 42 -4.72 -0.61 3.43
N PRO A 43 -3.60 0.16 3.38
CA PRO A 43 -3.26 0.97 2.21
C PRO A 43 -3.05 0.15 0.95
N PHE A 44 -2.41 -1.02 1.06
CA PHE A 44 -2.22 -1.92 -0.08
C PHE A 44 -3.55 -2.52 -0.56
N LEU A 45 -4.36 -3.03 0.37
CA LEU A 45 -5.67 -3.60 0.04
C LEU A 45 -6.59 -2.56 -0.59
N PHE A 46 -6.56 -1.33 -0.11
CA PHE A 46 -7.32 -0.22 -0.68
C PHE A 46 -6.84 0.09 -2.11
N LEU A 47 -5.53 0.17 -2.35
CA LEU A 47 -4.98 0.38 -3.68
C LEU A 47 -5.37 -0.77 -4.62
N ALA A 48 -5.16 -2.01 -4.22
CA ALA A 48 -5.50 -3.19 -5.02
C ALA A 48 -7.00 -3.22 -5.39
N THR A 49 -7.86 -2.93 -4.40
CA THR A 49 -9.31 -2.82 -4.64
C THR A 49 -9.64 -1.70 -5.63
N SER A 50 -8.95 -0.55 -5.54
CA SER A 50 -9.15 0.57 -6.46
C SER A 50 -8.83 0.20 -7.91
N PHE A 51 -7.82 -0.65 -8.14
CA PHE A 51 -7.54 -1.19 -9.46
C PHE A 51 -8.61 -2.18 -9.94
N LEU A 52 -9.12 -3.02 -9.03
CA LEU A 52 -10.16 -4.01 -9.38
C LEU A 52 -11.48 -3.35 -9.80
N ILE A 53 -11.89 -2.27 -9.11
CA ILE A 53 -13.14 -1.55 -9.39
C ILE A 53 -12.98 -0.39 -10.39
N GLU A 54 -11.81 -0.27 -11.02
CA GLU A 54 -11.50 0.78 -12.01
C GLU A 54 -11.75 2.21 -11.47
N ALA A 55 -11.26 2.49 -10.27
CA ALA A 55 -11.43 3.80 -9.63
C ALA A 55 -10.60 4.89 -10.34
N THR A 56 -10.97 5.26 -11.54
CA THR A 56 -10.27 6.23 -12.43
C THR A 56 -10.17 7.64 -11.86
N THR A 57 -10.83 7.91 -10.72
CA THR A 57 -10.64 9.16 -9.95
C THR A 57 -9.26 9.27 -9.32
N LEU A 58 -8.53 8.15 -9.22
CA LEU A 58 -7.14 8.11 -8.78
C LEU A 58 -6.23 8.14 -10.02
N ASP A 59 -5.27 9.07 -10.03
CA ASP A 59 -4.31 9.25 -11.13
C ASP A 59 -3.57 7.97 -11.48
N LEU A 60 -3.14 7.23 -10.44
CA LEU A 60 -2.44 5.97 -10.62
C LEU A 60 -3.30 4.92 -11.35
N VAL A 61 -4.58 4.80 -10.98
CA VAL A 61 -5.50 3.84 -11.59
C VAL A 61 -5.82 4.26 -13.03
N SER A 62 -6.08 5.56 -13.26
CA SER A 62 -6.41 6.09 -14.59
C SER A 62 -5.31 5.90 -15.63
N ARG A 63 -4.04 5.84 -15.21
CA ARG A 63 -2.89 5.63 -16.10
C ARG A 63 -2.69 4.17 -16.52
N TYR A 64 -3.10 3.23 -15.69
CA TYR A 64 -2.79 1.81 -15.90
C TYR A 64 -4.02 0.96 -16.23
N VAL A 65 -5.23 1.50 -16.04
CA VAL A 65 -6.48 0.80 -16.31
C VAL A 65 -7.22 1.53 -17.41
N GLY A 66 -7.33 0.89 -18.59
CA GLY A 66 -8.15 1.34 -19.71
C GLY A 66 -9.49 0.59 -19.76
N ASP A 67 -10.44 1.13 -20.51
CA ASP A 67 -11.76 0.52 -20.69
C ASP A 67 -11.66 -0.92 -21.23
N GLY A 68 -12.31 -1.86 -20.54
CA GLY A 68 -12.42 -3.24 -20.99
C GLY A 68 -11.20 -4.15 -20.68
N LEU A 69 -10.24 -3.71 -19.85
CA LEU A 69 -9.12 -4.57 -19.47
C LEU A 69 -9.60 -5.81 -18.69
N PRO A 70 -9.18 -7.03 -19.09
CA PRO A 70 -9.46 -8.25 -18.33
C PRO A 70 -8.93 -8.18 -16.90
N LEU A 71 -9.61 -8.82 -15.96
CA LEU A 71 -9.31 -8.81 -14.52
C LEU A 71 -7.83 -9.11 -14.21
N PHE A 72 -7.24 -10.07 -14.93
CA PHE A 72 -5.85 -10.46 -14.74
C PHE A 72 -4.87 -9.31 -14.98
N TYR A 73 -5.12 -8.49 -16.02
CA TYR A 73 -4.30 -7.32 -16.32
C TYR A 73 -4.46 -6.21 -15.29
N ARG A 74 -5.66 -6.05 -14.70
CA ARG A 74 -5.88 -5.07 -13.62
C ARG A 74 -5.09 -5.44 -12.36
N ILE A 75 -5.03 -6.72 -12.01
CA ILE A 75 -4.22 -7.21 -10.89
C ILE A 75 -2.73 -6.95 -11.17
N SER A 76 -2.26 -7.27 -12.37
CA SER A 76 -0.86 -7.06 -12.74
C SER A 76 -0.48 -5.57 -12.83
N ALA A 77 -1.42 -4.69 -13.13
CA ALA A 77 -1.20 -3.24 -13.18
C ALA A 77 -0.79 -2.65 -11.80
N VAL A 78 -1.24 -3.25 -10.69
CA VAL A 78 -0.77 -2.89 -9.34
C VAL A 78 0.74 -3.01 -9.24
N TRP A 79 1.34 -4.06 -9.86
CA TRP A 79 2.79 -4.29 -9.89
C TRP A 79 3.52 -3.34 -10.83
N GLY A 80 2.88 -2.91 -11.90
CA GLY A 80 3.43 -1.95 -12.85
C GLY A 80 3.58 -0.54 -12.26
N SER A 81 2.84 -0.24 -11.20
CA SER A 81 2.92 1.04 -10.51
C SER A 81 4.14 1.11 -9.59
N ARG A 82 4.70 2.32 -9.38
CA ARG A 82 5.87 2.48 -8.49
C ARG A 82 5.54 2.26 -7.02
N SER A 83 4.35 2.63 -6.60
CA SER A 83 3.91 2.57 -5.19
C SER A 83 3.26 1.24 -4.83
N GLY A 84 2.67 0.51 -5.79
CA GLY A 84 2.02 -0.78 -5.54
C GLY A 84 2.94 -1.81 -4.90
N PRO A 85 4.12 -2.10 -5.48
CA PRO A 85 5.08 -3.02 -4.87
C PRO A 85 5.54 -2.61 -3.47
N LEU A 86 5.75 -1.31 -3.20
CA LEU A 86 6.16 -0.85 -1.87
C LEU A 86 5.07 -1.07 -0.82
N LEU A 87 3.82 -0.76 -1.14
CA LEU A 87 2.68 -1.02 -0.25
C LEU A 87 2.46 -2.52 -0.04
N MET A 88 2.66 -3.32 -1.08
CA MET A 88 2.60 -4.77 -0.97
C MET A 88 3.68 -5.32 -0.04
N TRP A 89 4.93 -4.87 -0.19
CA TRP A 89 6.02 -5.26 0.70
C TRP A 89 5.75 -4.84 2.14
N ALA A 90 5.21 -3.63 2.37
CA ALA A 90 4.81 -3.19 3.70
C ALA A 90 3.73 -4.10 4.30
N SER A 91 2.73 -4.49 3.49
CA SER A 91 1.69 -5.44 3.89
C SER A 91 2.27 -6.82 4.22
N MET A 92 3.16 -7.35 3.39
CA MET A 92 3.83 -8.64 3.65
C MET A 92 4.66 -8.60 4.93
N MET A 93 5.43 -7.53 5.15
CA MET A 93 6.20 -7.34 6.38
C MET A 93 5.30 -7.29 7.61
N SER A 94 4.13 -6.63 7.51
CA SER A 94 3.17 -6.59 8.63
C SER A 94 2.61 -7.98 8.96
N VAL A 95 2.30 -8.80 7.94
CA VAL A 95 1.85 -10.19 8.13
C VAL A 95 2.95 -11.06 8.76
N ILE A 96 4.19 -10.95 8.26
CA ILE A 96 5.33 -11.67 8.84
C ILE A 96 5.52 -11.27 10.30
N THR A 97 5.49 -9.98 10.61
CA THR A 97 5.60 -9.48 11.98
C THR A 97 4.47 -10.01 12.86
N TRP A 98 3.25 -10.06 12.35
CA TRP A 98 2.11 -10.63 13.05
C TRP A 98 2.30 -12.13 13.38
N VAL A 99 2.86 -12.91 12.46
CA VAL A 99 3.19 -14.32 12.70
C VAL A 99 4.31 -14.44 13.74
N MET A 100 5.40 -13.69 13.58
CA MET A 100 6.55 -13.72 14.47
C MET A 100 6.21 -13.30 15.89
N SER A 101 5.34 -12.29 16.06
CA SER A 101 4.92 -11.81 17.39
C SER A 101 4.08 -12.82 18.18
N ARG A 102 3.71 -13.95 17.58
CA ARG A 102 3.04 -15.06 18.29
C ARG A 102 3.99 -15.95 19.08
N ASP A 103 5.25 -15.98 18.67
CA ASP A 103 6.27 -16.79 19.32
C ASP A 103 6.99 -15.95 20.37
N HIS A 104 6.83 -16.33 21.64
CA HIS A 104 7.49 -15.69 22.80
C HIS A 104 9.03 -15.81 22.77
N ARG A 105 9.60 -16.61 21.86
CA ARG A 105 11.04 -16.74 21.69
C ARG A 105 11.63 -15.64 20.82
N VAL A 106 10.79 -14.93 20.08
CA VAL A 106 11.25 -13.85 19.20
C VAL A 106 11.57 -12.63 20.06
N ASP A 107 12.80 -12.15 19.91
CA ASP A 107 13.27 -10.96 20.63
C ASP A 107 12.51 -9.70 20.17
N SER A 108 12.23 -8.83 21.13
CA SER A 108 11.59 -7.53 20.89
C SER A 108 12.39 -6.65 19.90
N THR A 109 13.71 -6.83 19.84
CA THR A 109 14.58 -6.16 18.86
C THR A 109 14.23 -6.56 17.41
N ALA A 110 13.97 -7.86 17.17
CA ALA A 110 13.56 -8.33 15.85
C ALA A 110 12.21 -7.72 15.43
N ILE A 111 11.24 -7.68 16.35
CA ILE A 111 9.94 -7.05 16.09
C ILE A 111 10.09 -5.55 15.81
N ARG A 112 10.95 -4.85 16.54
CA ARG A 112 11.29 -3.44 16.31
C ARG A 112 11.85 -3.22 14.91
N VAL A 113 12.81 -4.04 14.48
CA VAL A 113 13.40 -3.97 13.14
C VAL A 113 12.35 -4.16 12.06
N MET A 114 11.44 -5.12 12.22
CA MET A 114 10.35 -5.36 11.26
C MET A 114 9.42 -4.15 11.14
N HIS A 115 9.00 -3.55 12.26
CA HIS A 115 8.19 -2.34 12.23
C HIS A 115 8.94 -1.14 11.64
N SER A 116 10.26 -1.04 11.85
CA SER A 116 11.10 0.00 11.23
C SER A 116 11.11 -0.13 9.72
N TRP A 117 11.28 -1.34 9.18
CA TRP A 117 11.20 -1.60 7.74
C TRP A 117 9.82 -1.29 7.17
N THR A 118 8.75 -1.71 7.86
CA THR A 118 7.38 -1.37 7.45
C THR A 118 7.17 0.15 7.41
N THR A 119 7.67 0.88 8.41
CA THR A 119 7.60 2.34 8.45
C THR A 119 8.33 2.98 7.26
N LEU A 120 9.55 2.51 6.94
CA LEU A 120 10.33 3.00 5.80
C LEU A 120 9.63 2.75 4.47
N LEU A 121 9.05 1.57 4.27
CA LEU A 121 8.31 1.23 3.06
C LEU A 121 7.05 2.10 2.90
N LEU A 122 6.32 2.32 3.98
CA LEU A 122 5.14 3.20 3.99
C LEU A 122 5.52 4.67 3.71
N LEU A 123 6.61 5.17 4.29
CA LEU A 123 7.13 6.52 4.02
C LEU A 123 7.55 6.67 2.56
N ALA A 124 8.31 5.71 2.03
CA ALA A 124 8.71 5.70 0.63
C ALA A 124 7.50 5.69 -0.31
N SER A 125 6.50 4.86 0.00
CA SER A 125 5.25 4.81 -0.77
C SER A 125 4.46 6.12 -0.68
N ALA A 126 4.36 6.75 0.49
CA ALA A 126 3.70 8.03 0.68
C ALA A 126 4.34 9.13 -0.18
N GLY A 127 5.67 9.13 -0.29
CA GLY A 127 6.44 10.06 -1.15
C GLY A 127 6.11 9.91 -2.64
N LEU A 128 5.71 8.74 -3.08
CA LEU A 128 5.29 8.47 -4.47
C LEU A 128 3.83 8.88 -4.77
N ARG A 129 3.10 9.38 -3.79
CA ARG A 129 1.72 9.87 -3.89
C ARG A 129 0.74 8.89 -4.56
N PRO A 130 0.58 7.64 -4.04
CA PRO A 130 -0.21 6.58 -4.68
C PRO A 130 -1.69 6.92 -4.84
N PHE A 131 -2.22 7.84 -4.05
CA PHE A 131 -3.64 8.21 -4.02
C PHE A 131 -3.88 9.65 -4.52
N SER A 132 -3.01 10.17 -5.40
CA SER A 132 -3.26 11.48 -6.04
C SER A 132 -4.54 11.46 -6.85
N PRO A 133 -5.31 12.58 -6.87
CA PRO A 133 -6.45 12.68 -7.74
C PRO A 133 -6.01 12.74 -9.21
N ALA A 134 -6.77 12.11 -10.10
CA ALA A 134 -6.57 12.25 -11.53
C ALA A 134 -6.79 13.71 -11.93
N THR A 135 -5.81 14.30 -12.62
CA THR A 135 -5.95 15.62 -13.22
C THR A 135 -6.58 15.48 -14.61
N SER A 136 -7.48 16.38 -14.95
CA SER A 136 -8.22 16.37 -16.22
C SER A 136 -7.35 16.45 -17.50
N GLY A 137 -6.02 16.53 -17.34
CA GLY A 137 -5.05 16.48 -18.45
C GLY A 137 -4.37 15.13 -18.64
N SER A 138 -4.50 14.18 -17.69
CA SER A 138 -3.82 12.89 -17.77
C SER A 138 -4.61 11.80 -18.52
N ALA A 139 -5.91 12.04 -18.77
CA ALA A 139 -6.77 11.09 -19.48
C ALA A 139 -6.52 11.05 -21.02
N GLY A 140 -5.52 11.73 -21.54
CA GLY A 140 -5.29 11.86 -22.97
C GLY A 140 -3.84 11.61 -23.43
N GLU A 141 -2.88 11.45 -22.54
CA GLU A 141 -1.54 11.00 -22.96
C GLU A 141 -1.49 9.46 -23.03
N ILE A 142 -2.18 8.93 -24.04
CA ILE A 142 -1.79 7.64 -24.62
C ILE A 142 -0.32 7.80 -24.98
N SER A 143 0.53 6.94 -24.44
CA SER A 143 1.96 6.94 -24.72
C SER A 143 2.21 7.19 -26.20
N PRO A 144 3.09 8.14 -26.58
CA PRO A 144 3.40 8.43 -27.99
C PRO A 144 3.80 7.19 -28.80
N LEU A 145 4.18 6.11 -28.10
CA LEU A 145 4.53 4.82 -28.72
C LEU A 145 3.31 4.02 -29.22
N LEU A 146 2.08 4.40 -28.86
CA LEU A 146 0.84 3.77 -29.35
C LEU A 146 0.14 4.60 -30.42
N GLN A 147 0.68 5.77 -30.77
CA GLN A 147 0.25 6.60 -31.89
C GLN A 147 1.06 6.26 -33.17
N THR A 148 1.31 5.00 -33.42
CA THR A 148 1.70 4.57 -34.78
C THR A 148 0.42 4.45 -35.58
N ASP A 149 0.10 5.55 -36.29
CA ASP A 149 -0.88 5.58 -37.35
C ASP A 149 -0.57 4.47 -38.36
N LEU A 150 -1.53 3.59 -38.54
CA LEU A 150 -1.66 2.77 -39.74
C LEU A 150 -2.52 3.50 -40.76
#